data_c251fbe66e41631da704986a653ce552
#
_entry.id   c251fbe66e41631da704986a653ce552
#
_cell.length_a   1.000
_cell.length_b   1.000
_cell.length_c   1.000
_cell.angle_alpha   90.00
_cell.angle_beta   90.00
_cell.angle_gamma   90.00
#
_symmetry.space_group_name_H-M   'P 1'
#
loop_
_entity.id
_entity.type
_entity.pdbx_description
1 polymer ?
#
loop_
_entity_poly.entity_id
_entity_poly.type
_entity_poly.pdbx_seq_one_letter_code
_entity_poly.pdbx_strand_id
1 'polypeptide(L)'
;MIPNLSAEIIPHKSIADITLGLDFECFKANSKYQIINNYAELEGTYSESDKWLILYQNEVLPWGDPINEIYCFWNKIITLTFNSNTKRLEFIYAGQGYQGKLLGLLGVGDNLDSVKDQYNFYFEGDKHYLEYKEDSGKVGEIVPVEIETNYRTAYSEQYSDQIVEGFLIYLFPEERGYLTNNHL
;
A
#
# COMPACT_ATOMS: atom_id res chain seq x y z
N MET A 1 -11.44 -2.11 14.74
CA MET A 1 -11.02 -1.00 13.82
C MET A 1 -11.73 -1.22 12.50
N ILE A 2 -12.42 -0.20 11.99
CA ILE A 2 -13.07 -0.17 10.67
C ILE A 2 -12.31 0.88 9.86
N PRO A 3 -11.84 0.58 8.63
CA PRO A 3 -11.11 1.54 7.82
C PRO A 3 -12.04 2.66 7.33
N ASN A 4 -11.55 3.89 7.33
CA ASN A 4 -12.22 5.03 6.69
C ASN A 4 -11.84 5.07 5.21
N LEU A 5 -12.69 4.53 4.34
CA LEU A 5 -12.39 4.39 2.92
C LEU A 5 -12.35 5.73 2.16
N SER A 6 -12.68 6.84 2.81
CA SER A 6 -12.62 8.19 2.23
C SER A 6 -11.53 9.07 2.85
N ALA A 7 -10.72 8.53 3.78
CA ALA A 7 -9.62 9.27 4.36
C ALA A 7 -8.56 9.61 3.30
N GLU A 8 -7.88 10.74 3.48
CA GLU A 8 -6.76 11.11 2.61
C GLU A 8 -5.60 10.12 2.72
N ILE A 9 -4.92 9.85 1.61
CA ILE A 9 -3.66 9.13 1.60
C ILE A 9 -2.55 10.08 2.02
N ILE A 10 -1.97 9.83 3.18
CA ILE A 10 -0.85 10.62 3.69
C ILE A 10 0.44 9.83 3.42
N PRO A 11 1.31 10.32 2.50
CA PRO A 11 2.54 9.64 2.12
C PRO A 11 3.36 9.22 3.32
N HIS A 12 3.88 7.99 3.28
CA HIS A 12 4.73 7.40 4.34
C HIS A 12 4.14 7.46 5.75
N LYS A 13 2.82 7.62 5.88
CA LYS A 13 2.16 7.75 7.18
C LYS A 13 0.92 6.89 7.31
N SER A 14 -0.12 7.14 6.51
CA SER A 14 -1.41 6.46 6.71
C SER A 14 -2.26 6.38 5.45
N ILE A 15 -3.07 5.32 5.38
CA ILE A 15 -4.20 5.14 4.47
C ILE A 15 -5.40 4.68 5.31
N ALA A 16 -6.60 5.14 4.98
CA ALA A 16 -7.85 4.74 5.64
C ALA A 16 -7.87 5.02 7.17
N ASP A 17 -7.16 6.07 7.62
CA ASP A 17 -6.90 6.40 9.03
C ASP A 17 -6.09 5.31 9.78
N ILE A 18 -5.46 4.39 9.06
CA ILE A 18 -4.57 3.37 9.61
C ILE A 18 -3.13 3.81 9.39
N THR A 19 -2.35 3.86 10.47
CA THR A 19 -0.98 4.40 10.45
C THR A 19 0.06 3.28 10.34
N LEU A 20 1.08 3.47 9.50
CA LEU A 20 2.26 2.61 9.46
C LEU A 20 2.89 2.47 10.86
N GLY A 21 3.48 1.31 11.15
CA GLY A 21 4.05 1.01 12.46
C GLY A 21 3.05 0.60 13.53
N LEU A 22 1.73 0.54 13.23
CA LEU A 22 0.71 0.00 14.12
C LEU A 22 1.09 -1.40 14.61
N ASP A 23 0.93 -1.64 15.91
CA ASP A 23 1.15 -2.97 16.49
C ASP A 23 0.00 -3.92 16.16
N PHE A 24 0.32 -5.16 15.79
CA PHE A 24 -0.66 -6.17 15.36
C PHE A 24 -1.64 -6.58 16.48
N GLU A 25 -1.17 -6.71 17.71
CA GLU A 25 -2.06 -7.08 18.83
C GLU A 25 -3.02 -5.92 19.16
N CYS A 26 -2.52 -4.69 19.06
CA CYS A 26 -3.36 -3.50 19.18
C CYS A 26 -4.41 -3.44 18.05
N PHE A 27 -4.03 -3.75 16.81
CA PHE A 27 -4.97 -3.87 15.69
C PHE A 27 -6.04 -4.91 15.95
N LYS A 28 -5.68 -6.15 16.37
CA LYS A 28 -6.64 -7.23 16.66
C LYS A 28 -7.61 -6.87 17.77
N ALA A 29 -7.09 -6.28 18.87
CA ALA A 29 -7.92 -5.89 20.02
C ALA A 29 -9.03 -4.88 19.65
N ASN A 30 -8.81 -4.09 18.59
CA ASN A 30 -9.75 -3.05 18.13
C ASN A 30 -10.50 -3.41 16.83
N SER A 31 -10.38 -4.66 16.36
CA SER A 31 -10.94 -5.10 15.08
C SER A 31 -11.85 -6.31 15.25
N LYS A 32 -12.92 -6.39 14.48
CA LYS A 32 -13.57 -7.66 14.20
C LYS A 32 -12.79 -8.37 13.11
N TYR A 33 -12.49 -9.65 13.26
CA TYR A 33 -11.73 -10.41 12.26
C TYR A 33 -12.11 -11.87 12.19
N GLN A 34 -11.71 -12.50 11.10
CA GLN A 34 -11.74 -13.95 10.88
C GLN A 34 -10.37 -14.38 10.36
N ILE A 35 -9.82 -15.46 10.90
CA ILE A 35 -8.61 -16.07 10.37
C ILE A 35 -9.00 -16.98 9.21
N ILE A 36 -8.24 -16.93 8.13
CA ILE A 36 -8.33 -17.79 6.96
C ILE A 36 -7.01 -18.57 6.79
N ASN A 37 -7.07 -19.72 6.14
CA ASN A 37 -5.91 -20.61 6.05
C ASN A 37 -5.13 -20.45 4.74
N ASN A 38 -5.76 -19.92 3.70
CA ASN A 38 -5.14 -19.75 2.38
C ASN A 38 -5.88 -18.70 1.53
N TYR A 39 -5.26 -18.28 0.44
CA TYR A 39 -5.82 -17.29 -0.48
C TYR A 39 -7.12 -17.74 -1.18
N ALA A 40 -7.35 -19.04 -1.37
CA ALA A 40 -8.59 -19.49 -2.00
C ALA A 40 -9.82 -19.22 -1.13
N GLU A 41 -9.66 -19.18 0.19
CA GLU A 41 -10.73 -18.78 1.11
C GLU A 41 -11.08 -17.29 1.00
N LEU A 42 -10.17 -16.44 0.53
CA LEU A 42 -10.45 -15.02 0.30
C LEU A 42 -11.58 -14.83 -0.70
N GLU A 43 -11.52 -15.50 -1.85
CA GLU A 43 -12.48 -15.29 -2.95
C GLU A 43 -13.92 -15.62 -2.55
N GLY A 44 -14.11 -16.65 -1.72
CA GLY A 44 -15.43 -17.04 -1.20
C GLY A 44 -15.94 -16.20 -0.04
N THR A 45 -15.08 -15.45 0.64
CA THR A 45 -15.40 -14.78 1.91
C THR A 45 -15.50 -13.25 1.79
N TYR A 46 -15.08 -12.67 0.67
CA TYR A 46 -15.09 -11.22 0.46
C TYR A 46 -16.46 -10.56 0.42
N SER A 47 -17.54 -11.33 0.29
CA SER A 47 -18.86 -10.77 0.19
C SER A 47 -19.33 -10.22 1.54
N GLU A 48 -19.43 -8.90 1.66
CA GLU A 48 -20.23 -8.17 2.65
C GLU A 48 -19.84 -8.33 4.14
N SER A 49 -18.57 -8.47 4.47
CA SER A 49 -18.22 -8.57 5.88
C SER A 49 -17.76 -7.24 6.47
N ASP A 50 -18.31 -6.89 7.62
CA ASP A 50 -17.85 -5.83 8.52
C ASP A 50 -16.64 -6.26 9.37
N LYS A 51 -15.82 -7.17 8.84
CA LYS A 51 -14.67 -7.78 9.52
C LYS A 51 -13.46 -7.91 8.60
N TRP A 52 -12.30 -7.91 9.21
CA TRP A 52 -11.03 -8.20 8.54
C TRP A 52 -10.86 -9.70 8.33
N LEU A 53 -10.25 -10.09 7.21
CA LEU A 53 -9.76 -11.45 6.99
C LEU A 53 -8.26 -11.47 7.25
N ILE A 54 -7.79 -12.34 8.15
CA ILE A 54 -6.39 -12.43 8.53
C ILE A 54 -5.80 -13.74 8.00
N LEU A 55 -4.72 -13.62 7.23
CA LEU A 55 -3.92 -14.72 6.71
C LEU A 55 -2.50 -14.64 7.29
N TYR A 56 -2.06 -15.71 7.95
CA TYR A 56 -0.66 -15.87 8.38
C TYR A 56 0.11 -16.60 7.29
N GLN A 57 1.12 -15.96 6.72
CA GLN A 57 1.98 -16.57 5.73
C GLN A 57 3.37 -16.76 6.31
N ASN A 58 3.74 -18.02 6.53
CA ASN A 58 5.05 -18.44 7.00
C ASN A 58 5.56 -19.50 6.02
N GLU A 59 6.12 -19.04 4.92
CA GLU A 59 6.63 -19.91 3.84
C GLU A 59 8.11 -19.60 3.62
N VAL A 60 8.83 -20.61 3.16
CA VAL A 60 10.19 -20.41 2.65
C VAL A 60 10.11 -20.44 1.14
N LEU A 61 10.49 -19.34 0.51
CA LEU A 61 10.50 -19.24 -0.95
C LEU A 61 11.49 -20.26 -1.56
N PRO A 62 11.30 -20.66 -2.82
CA PRO A 62 12.16 -21.66 -3.48
C PRO A 62 13.66 -21.34 -3.45
N TRP A 63 14.03 -20.07 -3.31
CA TRP A 63 15.40 -19.59 -3.21
C TRP A 63 15.89 -19.40 -1.76
N GLY A 64 15.10 -19.82 -0.75
CA GLY A 64 15.52 -19.89 0.65
C GLY A 64 15.10 -18.71 1.55
N ASP A 65 14.50 -17.66 0.99
CA ASP A 65 14.05 -16.51 1.79
C ASP A 65 12.73 -16.81 2.50
N PRO A 66 12.64 -16.57 3.82
CA PRO A 66 11.38 -16.75 4.53
C PRO A 66 10.43 -15.58 4.28
N ILE A 67 9.19 -15.89 3.93
CA ILE A 67 8.08 -14.95 4.04
C ILE A 67 7.52 -15.07 5.45
N ASN A 68 7.64 -14.01 6.23
CA ASN A 68 7.12 -13.94 7.61
C ASN A 68 6.17 -12.76 7.71
N GLU A 69 4.98 -12.89 7.11
CA GLU A 69 4.02 -11.82 6.99
C GLU A 69 2.64 -12.22 7.52
N ILE A 70 1.91 -11.23 7.98
CA ILE A 70 0.51 -11.35 8.36
C ILE A 70 -0.28 -10.37 7.51
N TYR A 71 -1.10 -10.91 6.63
CA TYR A 71 -1.97 -10.12 5.78
C TYR A 71 -3.33 -9.93 6.42
N CYS A 72 -3.84 -8.69 6.39
CA CYS A 72 -5.19 -8.37 6.83
C CYS A 72 -5.92 -7.68 5.69
N PHE A 73 -7.03 -8.27 5.24
CA PHE A 73 -7.79 -7.81 4.09
C PHE A 73 -9.14 -7.24 4.51
N TRP A 74 -9.49 -6.09 3.96
CA TRP A 74 -10.81 -5.48 4.07
C TRP A 74 -11.44 -5.34 2.68
N ASN A 75 -12.38 -6.23 2.36
CA ASN A 75 -13.21 -6.21 1.14
C ASN A 75 -12.44 -6.01 -0.19
N LYS A 76 -11.24 -6.53 -0.35
CA LYS A 76 -10.34 -6.27 -1.51
C LYS A 76 -9.94 -4.80 -1.68
N ILE A 77 -10.39 -3.91 -0.81
CA ILE A 77 -10.13 -2.47 -0.91
C ILE A 77 -8.85 -2.10 -0.18
N ILE A 78 -8.68 -2.62 1.04
CA ILE A 78 -7.48 -2.37 1.85
C ILE A 78 -6.78 -3.69 2.15
N THR A 79 -5.47 -3.69 1.99
CA THR A 79 -4.58 -4.76 2.49
C THR A 79 -3.56 -4.15 3.43
N LEU A 80 -3.46 -4.72 4.63
CA LEU A 80 -2.42 -4.42 5.60
C LEU A 80 -1.44 -5.58 5.64
N THR A 81 -0.13 -5.30 5.62
CA THR A 81 0.91 -6.31 5.77
C THR A 81 1.72 -6.00 7.02
N PHE A 82 1.60 -6.88 8.00
CA PHE A 82 2.38 -6.84 9.22
C PHE A 82 3.55 -7.83 9.12
N ASN A 83 4.69 -7.43 9.62
CA ASN A 83 5.80 -8.37 9.82
C ASN A 83 5.48 -9.29 11.00
N SER A 84 5.59 -10.61 10.80
CA SER A 84 5.20 -11.57 11.83
C SER A 84 6.17 -11.64 13.01
N ASN A 85 7.42 -11.19 12.84
CA ASN A 85 8.44 -11.17 13.89
C ASN A 85 8.33 -9.90 14.75
N THR A 86 8.28 -8.73 14.10
CA THR A 86 8.23 -7.42 14.79
C THR A 86 6.82 -7.03 15.22
N LYS A 87 5.79 -7.67 14.65
CA LYS A 87 4.37 -7.36 14.83
C LYS A 87 3.97 -5.95 14.41
N ARG A 88 4.80 -5.29 13.60
CA ARG A 88 4.55 -3.93 13.10
C ARG A 88 3.93 -3.94 11.71
N LEU A 89 3.03 -3.02 11.47
CA LEU A 89 2.45 -2.74 10.15
C LEU A 89 3.50 -2.10 9.26
N GLU A 90 3.94 -2.81 8.22
CA GLU A 90 4.99 -2.35 7.31
C GLU A 90 4.47 -1.81 5.99
N PHE A 91 3.30 -2.32 5.52
CA PHE A 91 2.72 -1.89 4.26
C PHE A 91 1.21 -1.69 4.39
N ILE A 92 0.70 -0.67 3.71
CA ILE A 92 -0.74 -0.45 3.53
C ILE A 92 -1.01 -0.24 2.04
N TYR A 93 -1.82 -1.11 1.48
CA TYR A 93 -2.31 -0.99 0.11
C TYR A 93 -3.78 -0.56 0.10
N ALA A 94 -4.14 0.34 -0.80
CA ALA A 94 -5.50 0.72 -1.11
C ALA A 94 -5.77 0.56 -2.61
N GLY A 95 -6.75 -0.25 -2.97
CA GLY A 95 -7.13 -0.56 -4.35
C GLY A 95 -8.55 -0.14 -4.70
N GLN A 96 -9.11 -0.81 -5.71
CA GLN A 96 -10.41 -0.49 -6.25
C GLN A 96 -11.51 -0.42 -5.17
N GLY A 97 -12.27 0.69 -5.16
CA GLY A 97 -13.30 0.99 -4.16
C GLY A 97 -12.84 1.95 -3.07
N TYR A 98 -11.54 2.27 -2.97
CA TYR A 98 -11.05 3.34 -2.11
C TYR A 98 -11.39 4.71 -2.69
N GLN A 99 -11.88 5.62 -1.85
CA GLN A 99 -12.38 6.94 -2.26
C GLN A 99 -11.46 8.09 -1.82
N GLY A 100 -10.53 7.83 -0.91
CA GLY A 100 -9.55 8.82 -0.48
C GLY A 100 -8.56 9.15 -1.61
N LYS A 101 -7.94 10.33 -1.53
CA LYS A 101 -7.02 10.82 -2.55
C LYS A 101 -5.62 11.03 -2.00
N LEU A 102 -4.63 10.78 -2.83
CA LEU A 102 -3.23 11.15 -2.57
C LEU A 102 -3.10 12.66 -2.77
N LEU A 103 -2.61 13.38 -1.73
CA LEU A 103 -2.42 14.83 -1.73
C LEU A 103 -3.70 15.62 -2.11
N GLY A 104 -4.88 15.06 -1.86
CA GLY A 104 -6.16 15.66 -2.24
C GLY A 104 -6.44 15.68 -3.75
N LEU A 105 -5.59 15.12 -4.58
CA LEU A 105 -5.61 15.25 -6.05
C LEU A 105 -5.93 13.95 -6.76
N LEU A 106 -5.15 12.89 -6.52
CA LEU A 106 -5.15 11.66 -7.29
C LEU A 106 -5.79 10.51 -6.50
N GLY A 107 -6.86 9.91 -7.02
CA GLY A 107 -7.57 8.79 -6.42
C GLY A 107 -7.51 7.53 -7.28
N VAL A 108 -7.98 6.41 -6.71
CA VAL A 108 -8.17 5.16 -7.48
C VAL A 108 -9.26 5.39 -8.52
N GLY A 109 -8.99 4.99 -9.77
CA GLY A 109 -9.84 5.23 -10.93
C GLY A 109 -9.58 6.56 -11.65
N ASP A 110 -8.80 7.47 -11.07
CA ASP A 110 -8.39 8.70 -11.76
C ASP A 110 -7.32 8.37 -12.83
N ASN A 111 -7.23 9.20 -13.87
CA ASN A 111 -6.16 9.11 -14.85
C ASN A 111 -4.89 9.76 -14.27
N LEU A 112 -3.75 9.05 -14.34
CA LEU A 112 -2.45 9.57 -13.88
C LEU A 112 -2.10 10.91 -14.57
N ASP A 113 -2.48 11.09 -15.83
CA ASP A 113 -2.30 12.33 -16.60
C ASP A 113 -2.92 13.58 -15.93
N SER A 114 -3.92 13.40 -15.06
CA SER A 114 -4.63 14.49 -14.39
C SER A 114 -3.73 15.36 -13.49
N VAL A 115 -2.58 14.85 -13.08
CA VAL A 115 -1.63 15.55 -12.20
C VAL A 115 -0.32 15.93 -12.90
N LYS A 116 -0.19 15.71 -14.21
CA LYS A 116 1.03 15.98 -14.99
C LYS A 116 1.51 17.43 -14.95
N ASP A 117 0.62 18.38 -14.76
CA ASP A 117 0.99 19.80 -14.70
C ASP A 117 1.70 20.15 -13.37
N GLN A 118 1.47 19.36 -12.32
CA GLN A 118 1.98 19.59 -10.97
C GLN A 118 3.18 18.69 -10.63
N TYR A 119 3.26 17.48 -11.22
CA TYR A 119 4.27 16.49 -10.93
C TYR A 119 4.92 15.94 -12.19
N ASN A 120 6.19 15.54 -12.10
CA ASN A 120 6.80 14.61 -13.02
C ASN A 120 6.47 13.18 -12.59
N PHE A 121 6.59 12.23 -13.51
CA PHE A 121 6.38 10.82 -13.21
C PHE A 121 7.72 10.08 -13.26
N TYR A 122 8.09 9.48 -12.14
CA TYR A 122 9.19 8.54 -12.05
C TYR A 122 8.63 7.12 -12.10
N PHE A 123 9.31 6.20 -12.78
CA PHE A 123 8.84 4.82 -12.94
C PHE A 123 9.96 3.85 -12.59
N GLU A 124 9.70 2.96 -11.64
CA GLU A 124 10.63 1.93 -11.19
C GLU A 124 9.85 0.71 -10.67
N GLY A 125 10.32 -0.50 -10.98
CA GLY A 125 9.75 -1.73 -10.45
C GLY A 125 8.26 -1.93 -10.76
N ASP A 126 7.82 -1.55 -11.97
CA ASP A 126 6.40 -1.59 -12.40
C ASP A 126 5.46 -0.64 -11.63
N LYS A 127 6.00 0.37 -10.94
CA LYS A 127 5.26 1.37 -10.18
C LYS A 127 5.59 2.78 -10.65
N HIS A 128 4.60 3.66 -10.52
CA HIS A 128 4.79 5.09 -10.72
C HIS A 128 4.96 5.79 -9.37
N TYR A 129 5.70 6.89 -9.41
CA TYR A 129 5.90 7.80 -8.30
C TYR A 129 5.71 9.23 -8.79
N LEU A 130 5.20 10.11 -7.93
CA LEU A 130 5.13 11.53 -8.20
C LEU A 130 6.43 12.20 -7.76
N GLU A 131 7.05 12.98 -8.63
CA GLU A 131 8.20 13.81 -8.34
C GLU A 131 7.80 15.29 -8.40
N TYR A 132 8.15 16.07 -7.38
CA TYR A 132 7.83 17.48 -7.34
C TYR A 132 8.55 18.28 -8.43
N LYS A 133 7.81 19.11 -9.18
CA LYS A 133 8.36 20.02 -10.19
C LYS A 133 9.05 21.22 -9.57
N GLU A 134 9.83 21.96 -10.42
CA GLU A 134 10.70 23.06 -10.02
C GLU A 134 10.01 24.17 -9.21
N ASP A 135 8.74 24.45 -9.45
CA ASP A 135 7.99 25.51 -8.78
C ASP A 135 7.50 25.17 -7.37
N SER A 136 7.70 23.94 -6.90
CA SER A 136 7.12 23.43 -5.64
C SER A 136 7.93 23.77 -4.39
N GLY A 137 9.19 24.24 -4.53
CA GLY A 137 10.15 24.36 -3.43
C GLY A 137 10.71 23.01 -2.92
N LYS A 138 10.30 21.90 -3.55
CA LYS A 138 10.70 20.51 -3.24
C LYS A 138 11.21 19.78 -4.49
N VAL A 139 11.86 20.49 -5.37
CA VAL A 139 12.32 20.01 -6.68
C VAL A 139 13.05 18.69 -6.58
N GLY A 140 12.60 17.70 -7.36
CA GLY A 140 13.24 16.38 -7.41
C GLY A 140 12.96 15.49 -6.22
N GLU A 141 12.20 15.93 -5.21
CA GLU A 141 11.74 15.06 -4.15
C GLU A 141 10.62 14.13 -4.66
N ILE A 142 10.78 12.84 -4.38
CA ILE A 142 9.77 11.82 -4.71
C ILE A 142 8.76 11.73 -3.57
N VAL A 143 7.47 11.73 -3.91
CA VAL A 143 6.40 11.41 -2.97
C VAL A 143 6.50 9.92 -2.64
N PRO A 144 6.72 9.52 -1.37
CA PRO A 144 6.94 8.13 -0.99
C PRO A 144 5.63 7.32 -0.97
N VAL A 145 5.06 7.14 -2.14
CA VAL A 145 3.87 6.33 -2.42
C VAL A 145 4.05 5.66 -3.76
N GLU A 146 3.91 4.35 -3.80
CA GLU A 146 3.85 3.59 -5.05
C GLU A 146 2.44 3.69 -5.62
N ILE A 147 2.35 3.99 -6.91
CA ILE A 147 1.10 4.11 -7.66
C ILE A 147 1.04 2.97 -8.68
N GLU A 148 0.08 2.08 -8.51
CA GLU A 148 -0.22 1.05 -9.50
C GLU A 148 -1.18 1.61 -10.55
N THR A 149 -0.92 1.27 -11.82
CA THR A 149 -1.79 1.63 -12.94
C THR A 149 -2.12 0.41 -13.79
N ASN A 150 -3.15 0.52 -14.64
CA ASN A 150 -3.56 -0.50 -15.60
C ASN A 150 -2.47 -0.85 -16.64
N TYR A 151 -1.47 0.01 -16.82
CA TYR A 151 -0.28 -0.27 -17.64
C TYR A 151 0.98 -0.33 -16.77
N ARG A 152 1.70 -1.43 -16.85
CA ARG A 152 3.00 -1.61 -16.16
C ARG A 152 4.15 -1.10 -17.03
N THR A 153 4.08 0.17 -17.40
CA THR A 153 5.10 0.86 -18.21
C THR A 153 5.17 2.32 -17.81
N ALA A 154 6.32 2.94 -18.07
CA ALA A 154 6.51 4.35 -17.78
C ALA A 154 5.45 5.22 -18.50
N TYR A 155 5.02 6.28 -17.81
CA TYR A 155 4.11 7.26 -18.40
C TYR A 155 4.73 7.88 -19.67
N SER A 156 3.93 8.01 -20.69
CA SER A 156 4.27 8.74 -21.93
C SER A 156 2.98 9.25 -22.59
N GLU A 157 3.11 10.20 -23.51
CA GLU A 157 1.94 10.68 -24.28
C GLU A 157 1.23 9.57 -25.07
N GLN A 158 1.98 8.50 -25.43
CA GLN A 158 1.42 7.32 -26.10
C GLN A 158 0.56 6.47 -25.15
N TYR A 159 0.83 6.53 -23.86
CA TYR A 159 0.13 5.80 -22.79
C TYR A 159 -0.41 6.79 -21.76
N SER A 160 -1.06 7.85 -22.22
CA SER A 160 -1.65 8.90 -21.37
C SER A 160 -2.96 8.47 -20.69
N ASP A 161 -3.52 7.31 -21.03
CA ASP A 161 -4.73 6.72 -20.47
C ASP A 161 -4.44 5.74 -19.31
N GLN A 162 -3.36 5.97 -18.59
CA GLN A 162 -3.00 5.17 -17.41
C GLN A 162 -3.92 5.49 -16.24
N ILE A 163 -4.78 4.53 -15.90
CA ILE A 163 -5.73 4.62 -14.80
C ILE A 163 -5.11 4.07 -13.53
N VAL A 164 -5.20 4.81 -12.45
CA VAL A 164 -4.73 4.39 -11.14
C VAL A 164 -5.58 3.23 -10.62
N GLU A 165 -4.93 2.10 -10.33
CA GLU A 165 -5.55 0.90 -9.76
C GLU A 165 -5.38 0.81 -8.25
N GLY A 166 -4.30 1.40 -7.72
CA GLY A 166 -4.04 1.37 -6.28
C GLY A 166 -2.84 2.22 -5.85
N PHE A 167 -2.73 2.34 -4.54
CA PHE A 167 -1.65 3.02 -3.85
C PHE A 167 -1.05 2.12 -2.78
N LEU A 168 0.27 2.10 -2.66
CA LEU A 168 0.99 1.43 -1.59
C LEU A 168 1.86 2.44 -0.84
N ILE A 169 1.73 2.46 0.49
CA ILE A 169 2.68 3.13 1.38
C ILE A 169 3.38 2.10 2.25
N TYR A 170 4.61 2.41 2.68
CA TYR A 170 5.45 1.47 3.41
C TYR A 170 6.39 2.17 4.39
N LEU A 171 6.84 1.42 5.41
CA LEU A 171 7.99 1.80 6.22
C LEU A 171 9.28 1.62 5.41
N PHE A 172 10.20 2.58 5.50
CA PHE A 172 11.53 2.41 4.91
C PHE A 172 12.30 1.26 5.58
N PRO A 173 13.25 0.61 4.88
CA PRO A 173 13.98 -0.54 5.42
C PRO A 173 14.61 -0.30 6.79
N GLU A 174 15.16 0.89 7.04
CA GLU A 174 15.75 1.31 8.32
C GLU A 174 14.72 1.39 9.47
N GLU A 175 13.45 1.63 9.15
CA GLU A 175 12.36 1.74 10.14
C GLU A 175 11.73 0.39 10.48
N ARG A 176 11.92 -0.62 9.62
CA ARG A 176 11.36 -1.97 9.81
C ARG A 176 12.07 -2.75 10.92
N GLY A 177 13.18 -2.22 11.44
CA GLY A 177 13.96 -2.88 12.49
C GLY A 177 14.76 -4.10 12.00
N TYR A 178 14.95 -4.24 10.70
CA TYR A 178 15.96 -5.12 10.17
C TYR A 178 17.32 -4.51 10.57
N LEU A 179 17.97 -5.11 11.56
CA LEU A 179 19.37 -4.81 11.83
C LEU A 179 20.11 -5.05 10.52
N THR A 180 20.60 -3.99 9.92
CA THR A 180 21.60 -4.09 8.86
C THR A 180 22.79 -4.77 9.51
N ASN A 181 22.90 -6.09 9.35
CA ASN A 181 24.14 -6.77 9.60
C ASN A 181 25.11 -6.22 8.56
N ASN A 182 25.76 -5.12 8.92
CA ASN A 182 26.93 -4.64 8.22
C ASN A 182 27.93 -5.79 8.28
N HIS A 183 28.02 -6.52 7.21
CA HIS A 183 29.14 -7.40 6.97
C HIS A 183 30.39 -6.52 6.91
N LEU A 184 31.15 -6.54 8.02
CA LEU A 184 32.53 -6.17 8.03
C LEU A 184 33.37 -7.17 7.22
#